data_4fdd465b8f26edd0a6eabf08ad90583f
#
_entry.id   4fdd465b8f26edd0a6eabf08ad90583f
#
_cell.length_a   1.000
_cell.length_b   1.000
_cell.length_c   1.000
_cell.angle_alpha   90.00
_cell.angle_beta   90.00
_cell.angle_gamma   90.00
#
_symmetry.space_group_name_H-M   'P 1'
#
loop_
_entity.id
_entity.type
_entity.pdbx_description
1 polymer ?
#
loop_
_entity_poly.entity_id
_entity_poly.type
_entity_poly.pdbx_seq_one_letter_code
_entity_poly.pdbx_strand_id
1 'polypeptide(L)'
;MPPIRTPLAIALVCGLAACSGGEPPQAQLGAGAQAVTAAEQAGAMRYSPVEFQTARDKLNAARTASAEGDYERARRLAEQAQVDAELAAARARGGAAEEAARTVQQDMRALRAPPGVAPGARAPMPAGSGSGVTIPGSGVTIPGPGDAGPRGDVTAPRSPF
;
A
#
# COMPACT_ATOMS: atom_id res chain seq x y z
N MET A 1 -80.92 18.57 -7.38
CA MET A 1 -79.62 18.89 -6.78
C MET A 1 -78.90 17.58 -6.63
N PRO A 2 -77.95 17.19 -7.53
CA PRO A 2 -77.12 16.01 -7.33
C PRO A 2 -75.82 16.39 -6.67
N PRO A 3 -75.27 15.63 -5.71
CA PRO A 3 -73.98 15.92 -5.09
C PRO A 3 -72.80 15.43 -5.94
N ILE A 4 -71.96 16.34 -6.35
CA ILE A 4 -70.69 16.12 -7.01
C ILE A 4 -69.66 15.67 -5.96
N ARG A 5 -69.48 14.35 -5.79
CA ARG A 5 -68.59 13.77 -4.77
C ARG A 5 -67.55 12.72 -5.25
N THR A 6 -67.20 12.69 -6.52
CA THR A 6 -66.39 11.59 -7.04
C THR A 6 -65.17 11.88 -7.92
N PRO A 7 -64.57 13.09 -8.02
CA PRO A 7 -63.32 13.22 -8.74
C PRO A 7 -62.05 13.23 -7.86
N LEU A 8 -62.15 13.20 -6.51
CA LEU A 8 -60.94 13.36 -5.65
C LEU A 8 -60.21 12.05 -5.38
N ALA A 9 -60.81 10.87 -5.64
CA ALA A 9 -60.23 9.56 -5.35
C ALA A 9 -59.29 9.02 -6.47
N ILE A 10 -59.41 9.55 -7.70
CA ILE A 10 -58.61 9.03 -8.85
C ILE A 10 -57.26 9.72 -8.95
N ALA A 11 -57.07 10.93 -8.39
CA ALA A 11 -55.80 11.65 -8.43
C ALA A 11 -54.70 11.11 -7.54
N LEU A 12 -55.02 10.25 -6.56
CA LEU A 12 -54.05 9.75 -5.58
C LEU A 12 -53.31 8.44 -6.02
N VAL A 13 -53.75 7.78 -7.06
CA VAL A 13 -53.19 6.49 -7.50
C VAL A 13 -52.07 6.67 -8.55
N CYS A 14 -52.00 7.80 -9.26
CA CYS A 14 -50.98 8.04 -10.27
C CYS A 14 -49.61 8.52 -9.73
N GLY A 15 -49.46 8.74 -8.41
CA GLY A 15 -48.25 9.30 -7.80
C GLY A 15 -47.15 8.31 -7.43
N LEU A 16 -47.42 7.00 -7.45
CA LEU A 16 -46.45 5.98 -6.97
C LEU A 16 -45.65 5.26 -8.06
N ALA A 17 -45.88 5.54 -9.33
CA ALA A 17 -45.16 4.87 -10.42
C ALA A 17 -43.90 5.60 -10.93
N ALA A 18 -43.51 6.73 -10.32
CA ALA A 18 -42.42 7.59 -10.85
C ALA A 18 -41.05 7.40 -10.22
N CYS A 19 -40.80 6.37 -9.41
CA CYS A 19 -39.55 6.23 -8.65
C CYS A 19 -38.71 4.97 -8.95
N SER A 20 -38.89 4.28 -10.07
CA SER A 20 -38.08 3.09 -10.37
C SER A 20 -37.08 3.27 -11.53
N GLY A 21 -36.89 4.48 -12.03
CA GLY A 21 -35.91 4.79 -13.08
C GLY A 21 -34.74 5.61 -12.51
N GLY A 22 -33.91 5.02 -11.65
CA GLY A 22 -32.67 5.66 -11.21
C GLY A 22 -31.74 5.93 -12.39
N GLU A 23 -30.98 7.03 -12.34
CA GLU A 23 -29.96 7.35 -13.34
C GLU A 23 -28.83 6.29 -13.29
N PRO A 24 -28.29 5.86 -14.45
CA PRO A 24 -27.18 4.91 -14.51
C PRO A 24 -26.00 5.41 -13.69
N PRO A 25 -25.36 4.58 -12.83
CA PRO A 25 -24.31 4.99 -11.90
C PRO A 25 -22.93 5.12 -12.57
N GLN A 26 -22.84 5.95 -13.60
CA GLN A 26 -21.63 6.12 -14.42
C GLN A 26 -20.44 6.61 -13.60
N ALA A 27 -20.67 7.53 -12.64
CA ALA A 27 -19.61 8.05 -11.78
C ALA A 27 -19.01 6.95 -10.89
N GLN A 28 -19.84 6.11 -10.28
CA GLN A 28 -19.39 5.02 -9.40
C GLN A 28 -18.68 3.92 -10.20
N LEU A 29 -19.21 3.56 -11.37
CA LEU A 29 -18.57 2.60 -12.29
C LEU A 29 -17.21 3.12 -12.77
N GLY A 30 -17.11 4.42 -13.06
CA GLY A 30 -15.87 5.08 -13.44
C GLY A 30 -14.86 5.09 -12.28
N ALA A 31 -15.28 5.46 -11.08
CA ALA A 31 -14.43 5.45 -9.89
C ALA A 31 -13.90 4.04 -9.56
N GLY A 32 -14.76 3.02 -9.60
CA GLY A 32 -14.36 1.62 -9.42
C GLY A 32 -13.35 1.15 -10.47
N ALA A 33 -13.56 1.51 -11.75
CA ALA A 33 -12.63 1.18 -12.83
C ALA A 33 -11.26 1.85 -12.65
N GLN A 34 -11.23 3.12 -12.26
CA GLN A 34 -9.99 3.85 -11.97
C GLN A 34 -9.24 3.23 -10.77
N ALA A 35 -9.94 2.86 -9.71
CA ALA A 35 -9.36 2.21 -8.54
C ALA A 35 -8.73 0.85 -8.89
N VAL A 36 -9.41 0.04 -9.70
CA VAL A 36 -8.86 -1.26 -10.18
C VAL A 36 -7.59 -1.03 -11.01
N THR A 37 -7.59 -0.04 -11.91
CA THR A 37 -6.40 0.32 -12.70
C THR A 37 -5.24 0.79 -11.80
N ALA A 38 -5.52 1.60 -10.78
CA ALA A 38 -4.52 2.06 -9.82
C ALA A 38 -3.94 0.90 -8.99
N ALA A 39 -4.77 -0.10 -8.63
CA ALA A 39 -4.32 -1.30 -7.94
C ALA A 39 -3.40 -2.16 -8.82
N GLU A 40 -3.72 -2.29 -10.09
CA GLU A 40 -2.87 -2.99 -11.05
C GLU A 40 -1.50 -2.31 -11.20
N GLN A 41 -1.48 -0.99 -11.37
CA GLN A 41 -0.25 -0.19 -11.43
C GLN A 41 0.59 -0.27 -10.14
N ALA A 42 -0.06 -0.42 -8.98
CA ALA A 42 0.61 -0.65 -7.70
C ALA A 42 1.19 -2.07 -7.55
N GLY A 43 0.97 -2.96 -8.52
CA GLY A 43 1.44 -4.34 -8.48
C GLY A 43 0.56 -5.28 -7.65
N ALA A 44 -0.75 -4.98 -7.52
CA ALA A 44 -1.68 -5.78 -6.71
C ALA A 44 -1.76 -7.24 -7.16
N MET A 45 -1.57 -7.52 -8.44
CA MET A 45 -1.51 -8.90 -8.95
C MET A 45 -0.40 -9.74 -8.29
N ARG A 46 0.69 -9.11 -7.85
CA ARG A 46 1.83 -9.78 -7.20
C ARG A 46 1.68 -9.84 -5.68
N TYR A 47 1.28 -8.72 -5.07
CA TYR A 47 1.35 -8.55 -3.61
C TYR A 47 -0.01 -8.73 -2.91
N SER A 48 -1.14 -8.62 -3.63
CA SER A 48 -2.50 -8.70 -3.09
C SER A 48 -3.48 -9.29 -4.13
N PRO A 49 -3.19 -10.49 -4.68
CA PRO A 49 -3.95 -11.04 -5.82
C PRO A 49 -5.42 -11.31 -5.48
N VAL A 50 -5.72 -11.74 -4.26
CA VAL A 50 -7.08 -12.12 -3.85
C VAL A 50 -8.00 -10.89 -3.83
N GLU A 51 -7.57 -9.82 -3.16
CA GLU A 51 -8.33 -8.58 -3.07
C GLU A 51 -8.48 -7.93 -4.45
N PHE A 52 -7.43 -7.99 -5.27
CA PHE A 52 -7.48 -7.46 -6.63
C PHE A 52 -8.49 -8.21 -7.50
N GLN A 53 -8.53 -9.53 -7.45
CA GLN A 53 -9.53 -10.32 -8.19
C GLN A 53 -10.93 -10.03 -7.67
N THR A 54 -11.13 -9.97 -6.36
CA THR A 54 -12.41 -9.63 -5.74
C THR A 54 -12.93 -8.27 -6.23
N ALA A 55 -12.06 -7.26 -6.31
CA ALA A 55 -12.41 -5.95 -6.84
C ALA A 55 -12.85 -6.00 -8.31
N ARG A 56 -12.11 -6.73 -9.14
CA ARG A 56 -12.45 -6.91 -10.57
C ARG A 56 -13.79 -7.62 -10.75
N ASP A 57 -14.04 -8.67 -10.00
CA ASP A 57 -15.28 -9.45 -10.09
C ASP A 57 -16.49 -8.60 -9.69
N LYS A 58 -16.36 -7.81 -8.61
CA LYS A 58 -17.41 -6.87 -8.19
C LYS A 58 -17.65 -5.78 -9.23
N LEU A 59 -16.60 -5.22 -9.83
CA LEU A 59 -16.74 -4.22 -10.89
C LEU A 59 -17.46 -4.80 -12.13
N ASN A 60 -17.14 -6.03 -12.51
CA ASN A 60 -17.83 -6.71 -13.61
C ASN A 60 -19.29 -6.97 -13.27
N ALA A 61 -19.59 -7.45 -12.06
CA ALA A 61 -20.97 -7.62 -11.60
C ALA A 61 -21.74 -6.29 -11.54
N ALA A 62 -21.07 -5.18 -11.18
CA ALA A 62 -21.65 -3.84 -11.21
C ALA A 62 -22.05 -3.41 -12.63
N ARG A 63 -21.18 -3.68 -13.61
CA ARG A 63 -21.47 -3.39 -15.04
C ARG A 63 -22.64 -4.21 -15.54
N THR A 64 -22.71 -5.50 -15.19
CA THR A 64 -23.84 -6.37 -15.55
C THR A 64 -25.13 -5.87 -14.93
N ALA A 65 -25.16 -5.56 -13.64
CA ALA A 65 -26.33 -5.01 -12.97
C ALA A 65 -26.79 -3.68 -13.60
N SER A 66 -25.84 -2.83 -14.01
CA SER A 66 -26.14 -1.58 -14.71
C SER A 66 -26.78 -1.83 -16.10
N ALA A 67 -26.32 -2.84 -16.83
CA ALA A 67 -26.88 -3.22 -18.11
C ALA A 67 -28.29 -3.83 -17.98
N GLU A 68 -28.58 -4.50 -16.87
CA GLU A 68 -29.89 -5.04 -16.51
C GLU A 68 -30.86 -3.96 -16.00
N GLY A 69 -30.40 -2.71 -15.80
CA GLY A 69 -31.19 -1.62 -15.24
C GLY A 69 -31.32 -1.63 -13.73
N ASP A 70 -30.64 -2.55 -13.01
CA ASP A 70 -30.58 -2.58 -11.55
C ASP A 70 -29.50 -1.59 -11.05
N TYR A 71 -29.80 -0.30 -11.18
CA TYR A 71 -28.84 0.78 -10.91
C TYR A 71 -28.42 0.88 -9.44
N GLU A 72 -29.32 0.52 -8.52
CA GLU A 72 -29.00 0.51 -7.09
C GLU A 72 -28.01 -0.59 -6.72
N ARG A 73 -28.20 -1.78 -7.30
CA ARG A 73 -27.24 -2.89 -7.14
C ARG A 73 -25.91 -2.55 -7.81
N ALA A 74 -25.96 -1.98 -9.01
CA ALA A 74 -24.77 -1.56 -9.74
C ALA A 74 -23.95 -0.55 -8.94
N ARG A 75 -24.59 0.47 -8.35
CA ARG A 75 -23.94 1.46 -7.49
C ARG A 75 -23.22 0.81 -6.31
N ARG A 76 -23.94 -0.01 -5.53
CA ARG A 76 -23.35 -0.68 -4.36
C ARG A 76 -22.17 -1.58 -4.73
N LEU A 77 -22.26 -2.33 -5.82
CA LEU A 77 -21.17 -3.19 -6.29
C LEU A 77 -19.97 -2.38 -6.78
N ALA A 78 -20.19 -1.26 -7.46
CA ALA A 78 -19.11 -0.37 -7.91
C ALA A 78 -18.37 0.29 -6.75
N GLU A 79 -19.09 0.77 -5.73
CA GLU A 79 -18.50 1.31 -4.50
C GLU A 79 -17.70 0.27 -3.73
N GLN A 80 -18.21 -0.95 -3.61
CA GLN A 80 -17.45 -2.06 -3.01
C GLN A 80 -16.21 -2.42 -3.81
N ALA A 81 -16.30 -2.46 -5.14
CA ALA A 81 -15.16 -2.71 -6.01
C ALA A 81 -14.07 -1.65 -5.85
N GLN A 82 -14.46 -0.38 -5.70
CA GLN A 82 -13.54 0.72 -5.45
C GLN A 82 -12.77 0.49 -4.15
N VAL A 83 -13.47 0.22 -3.04
CA VAL A 83 -12.85 0.02 -1.71
C VAL A 83 -11.91 -1.20 -1.72
N ASP A 84 -12.33 -2.32 -2.33
CA ASP A 84 -11.47 -3.51 -2.43
C ASP A 84 -10.23 -3.25 -3.29
N ALA A 85 -10.35 -2.48 -4.37
CA ALA A 85 -9.22 -2.10 -5.21
C ALA A 85 -8.25 -1.15 -4.49
N GLU A 86 -8.76 -0.18 -3.72
CA GLU A 86 -7.94 0.71 -2.91
C GLU A 86 -7.17 -0.06 -1.82
N LEU A 87 -7.83 -1.04 -1.18
CA LEU A 87 -7.19 -1.95 -0.23
C LEU A 87 -6.08 -2.77 -0.90
N ALA A 88 -6.36 -3.34 -2.09
CA ALA A 88 -5.38 -4.10 -2.86
C ALA A 88 -4.18 -3.23 -3.24
N ALA A 89 -4.40 -1.98 -3.67
CA ALA A 89 -3.34 -1.03 -3.98
C ALA A 89 -2.48 -0.68 -2.76
N ALA A 90 -3.12 -0.46 -1.60
CA ALA A 90 -2.41 -0.14 -0.35
C ALA A 90 -1.52 -1.32 0.10
N ARG A 91 -2.04 -2.54 0.07
CA ARG A 91 -1.28 -3.76 0.39
C ARG A 91 -0.13 -4.00 -0.59
N ALA A 92 -0.37 -3.75 -1.88
CA ALA A 92 0.67 -3.89 -2.90
C ALA A 92 1.84 -2.94 -2.66
N ARG A 93 1.57 -1.68 -2.34
CA ARG A 93 2.61 -0.69 -2.00
C ARG A 93 3.39 -1.11 -0.75
N GLY A 94 2.70 -1.63 0.28
CA GLY A 94 3.32 -2.15 1.48
C GLY A 94 4.26 -3.32 1.18
N GLY A 95 3.80 -4.32 0.43
CA GLY A 95 4.59 -5.48 0.03
C GLY A 95 5.82 -5.11 -0.81
N ALA A 96 5.66 -4.17 -1.75
CA ALA A 96 6.78 -3.65 -2.55
C ALA A 96 7.82 -2.91 -1.69
N ALA A 97 7.36 -2.11 -0.72
CA ALA A 97 8.26 -1.40 0.20
C ALA A 97 9.03 -2.37 1.12
N GLU A 98 8.38 -3.42 1.61
CA GLU A 98 9.06 -4.47 2.40
C GLU A 98 10.11 -5.22 1.58
N GLU A 99 9.82 -5.53 0.32
CA GLU A 99 10.78 -6.20 -0.56
C GLU A 99 11.99 -5.29 -0.84
N ALA A 100 11.76 -4.02 -1.13
CA ALA A 100 12.82 -3.05 -1.31
C ALA A 100 13.70 -2.89 -0.05
N ALA A 101 13.07 -2.84 1.14
CA ALA A 101 13.80 -2.78 2.40
C ALA A 101 14.68 -4.02 2.64
N ARG A 102 14.18 -5.22 2.32
CA ARG A 102 14.96 -6.47 2.42
C ARG A 102 16.15 -6.46 1.47
N THR A 103 15.98 -5.99 0.24
CA THR A 103 17.07 -5.86 -0.74
C THR A 103 18.17 -4.93 -0.23
N VAL A 104 17.81 -3.74 0.25
CA VAL A 104 18.78 -2.80 0.83
C VAL A 104 19.52 -3.42 2.01
N GLN A 105 18.82 -4.15 2.89
CA GLN A 105 19.48 -4.83 4.02
C GLN A 105 20.48 -5.91 3.56
N GLN A 106 20.16 -6.64 2.50
CA GLN A 106 21.06 -7.64 1.92
C GLN A 106 22.31 -6.98 1.33
N ASP A 107 22.12 -5.90 0.57
CA ASP A 107 23.23 -5.14 -0.02
C ASP A 107 24.14 -4.55 1.06
N MET A 108 23.57 -4.00 2.13
CA MET A 108 24.35 -3.49 3.27
C MET A 108 25.13 -4.58 3.99
N ARG A 109 24.60 -5.81 4.07
CA ARG A 109 25.33 -6.96 4.64
C ARG A 109 26.46 -7.40 3.72
N ALA A 110 26.22 -7.42 2.40
CA ALA A 110 27.24 -7.76 1.41
C ALA A 110 28.41 -6.76 1.44
N LEU A 111 28.12 -5.46 1.58
CA LEU A 111 29.16 -4.42 1.69
C LEU A 111 29.96 -4.49 2.99
N ARG A 112 29.36 -5.02 4.08
CA ARG A 112 30.07 -5.23 5.36
C ARG A 112 30.90 -6.51 5.41
N ALA A 113 30.64 -7.45 4.50
CA ALA A 113 31.46 -8.66 4.44
C ALA A 113 32.85 -8.32 3.90
N PRO A 114 33.95 -8.70 4.57
CA PRO A 114 35.29 -8.43 4.06
C PRO A 114 35.46 -9.15 2.70
N PRO A 115 36.12 -8.50 1.72
CA PRO A 115 36.31 -9.09 0.40
C PRO A 115 37.17 -10.37 0.54
N GLY A 116 36.58 -11.52 0.17
CA GLY A 116 37.29 -12.79 0.16
C GLY A 116 36.77 -13.89 1.07
N VAL A 117 35.75 -13.63 1.91
CA VAL A 117 35.11 -14.69 2.72
C VAL A 117 33.89 -15.20 1.98
N ALA A 118 34.08 -16.33 1.26
CA ALA A 118 32.93 -17.08 0.73
C ALA A 118 32.01 -17.51 1.87
N PRO A 119 30.65 -17.50 1.72
CA PRO A 119 29.75 -17.99 2.75
C PRO A 119 29.98 -19.50 2.94
N GLY A 120 30.65 -19.87 4.02
CA GLY A 120 30.94 -21.27 4.36
C GLY A 120 32.37 -21.56 4.79
N ALA A 121 33.34 -20.69 4.52
CA ALA A 121 34.71 -20.87 4.99
C ALA A 121 34.90 -20.29 6.39
N ARG A 122 34.66 -21.08 7.42
CA ARG A 122 35.04 -20.75 8.79
C ARG A 122 36.56 -20.93 8.88
N ALA A 123 37.31 -19.86 8.52
CA ALA A 123 38.74 -19.83 8.72
C ALA A 123 39.05 -19.86 10.24
N PRO A 124 39.98 -20.74 10.70
CA PRO A 124 40.44 -20.68 12.11
C PRO A 124 41.10 -19.34 12.35
N MET A 125 40.67 -18.63 13.40
CA MET A 125 41.24 -17.36 13.85
C MET A 125 42.72 -17.63 14.21
N PRO A 126 43.71 -16.96 13.58
CA PRO A 126 45.05 -16.94 14.15
C PRO A 126 45.02 -16.06 15.41
N ALA A 127 45.29 -16.65 16.55
CA ALA A 127 45.63 -15.92 17.75
C ALA A 127 46.98 -15.23 17.51
N GLY A 128 47.00 -13.90 17.65
CA GLY A 128 48.30 -13.28 17.79
C GLY A 128 48.48 -11.94 17.04
N SER A 129 48.82 -10.97 17.86
CA SER A 129 49.65 -9.79 17.57
C SER A 129 49.00 -8.60 16.90
N GLY A 130 48.77 -7.58 17.74
CA GLY A 130 48.53 -6.23 17.32
C GLY A 130 49.65 -5.72 16.41
N SER A 131 49.31 -5.43 15.17
CA SER A 131 50.16 -4.62 14.30
C SER A 131 49.27 -3.56 13.67
N GLY A 132 49.54 -2.32 13.99
CA GLY A 132 48.87 -1.18 13.42
C GLY A 132 49.05 -1.14 11.90
N VAL A 133 47.96 -0.89 11.20
CA VAL A 133 47.97 -0.70 9.75
C VAL A 133 48.53 0.69 9.44
N THR A 134 49.75 0.73 8.91
CA THR A 134 50.36 1.95 8.39
C THR A 134 49.99 2.13 6.94
N ILE A 135 49.27 3.17 6.59
CA ILE A 135 48.93 3.54 5.20
C ILE A 135 50.11 4.38 4.67
N PRO A 136 50.82 3.96 3.58
CA PRO A 136 51.90 4.76 3.01
C PRO A 136 51.33 6.02 2.33
N GLY A 137 51.60 7.20 2.87
CA GLY A 137 51.36 8.48 2.18
C GLY A 137 50.50 9.51 2.90
N SER A 138 49.88 9.21 4.03
CA SER A 138 49.05 10.20 4.76
C SER A 138 49.24 10.20 6.26
N GLY A 139 50.42 10.31 6.78
CA GLY A 139 50.78 10.61 8.19
C GLY A 139 49.73 10.51 9.35
N VAL A 140 48.68 9.69 9.15
CA VAL A 140 47.62 9.50 10.12
C VAL A 140 47.74 8.11 10.74
N THR A 141 48.20 8.09 11.97
CA THR A 141 48.26 6.87 12.84
C THR A 141 46.90 6.75 13.53
N ILE A 142 46.16 5.68 13.26
CA ILE A 142 44.93 5.38 14.01
C ILE A 142 45.33 4.51 15.22
N PRO A 143 45.12 4.98 16.47
CA PRO A 143 45.40 4.19 17.66
C PRO A 143 44.43 3.00 17.75
N GLY A 144 44.96 1.84 18.10
CA GLY A 144 44.18 0.61 18.29
C GLY A 144 43.24 0.70 19.50
N PRO A 145 42.26 -0.25 19.66
CA PRO A 145 41.25 -0.21 20.72
C PRO A 145 41.83 -0.63 22.08
N GLY A 146 42.58 0.28 22.71
CA GLY A 146 43.22 0.01 23.99
C GLY A 146 43.53 1.24 24.83
N ASP A 147 43.44 2.44 24.26
CA ASP A 147 43.73 3.67 25.00
C ASP A 147 42.40 4.38 25.40
N ALA A 148 41.90 4.03 26.55
CA ALA A 148 40.82 4.72 27.23
C ALA A 148 41.33 5.97 27.93
N GLY A 149 41.41 7.11 27.24
CA GLY A 149 41.56 8.43 27.84
C GLY A 149 40.26 8.89 28.51
N PRO A 150 40.31 9.80 29.51
CA PRO A 150 39.20 10.12 30.42
C PRO A 150 38.05 10.81 29.67
N ARG A 151 36.83 10.35 30.00
CA ARG A 151 35.57 10.90 29.54
C ARG A 151 35.42 12.38 29.87
N GLY A 152 35.47 13.24 28.87
CA GLY A 152 35.02 14.62 28.97
C GLY A 152 33.49 14.68 29.05
N ASP A 153 33.05 15.34 30.11
CA ASP A 153 31.67 15.65 30.46
C ASP A 153 31.02 16.49 29.34
N VAL A 154 30.07 15.90 28.61
CA VAL A 154 29.30 16.64 27.59
C VAL A 154 27.97 17.06 28.18
N THR A 155 27.97 18.27 28.76
CA THR A 155 26.77 18.97 29.21
C THR A 155 25.82 19.19 28.03
N ALA A 156 24.67 18.53 28.04
CA ALA A 156 23.61 18.73 27.06
C ALA A 156 22.93 20.11 27.22
N PRO A 157 22.70 20.88 26.18
CA PRO A 157 21.89 22.07 26.28
C PRO A 157 20.40 21.72 26.42
N ARG A 158 19.78 22.22 27.46
CA ARG A 158 18.33 22.27 27.68
C ARG A 158 17.70 23.15 26.60
N SER A 159 16.76 22.62 25.85
CA SER A 159 15.84 23.40 25.03
C SER A 159 14.70 23.95 25.93
N PRO A 160 14.37 25.25 25.86
CA PRO A 160 13.14 25.79 26.42
C PRO A 160 12.03 25.74 25.37
N PHE A 161 10.83 25.44 25.86
CA PHE A 161 9.48 25.41 25.31
C PHE A 161 8.96 24.04 24.85
#